data_4d15ba014c3791138f0b5c4703474beb
#
_entry.id   4d15ba014c3791138f0b5c4703474beb
#
_cell.length_a   1.000
_cell.length_b   1.000
_cell.length_c   1.000
_cell.angle_alpha   90.00
_cell.angle_beta   90.00
_cell.angle_gamma   90.00
#
_symmetry.space_group_name_H-M   'P 1'
#
loop_
_entity.id
_entity.type
_entity.pdbx_description
1 polymer ?
#
loop_
_entity_poly.entity_id
_entity_poly.type
_entity_poly.pdbx_seq_one_letter_code
_entity_poly.pdbx_strand_id
1 'polypeptide(L)'
;MDERVLEKLKVLAESAKYDVSCASSGTSRKNKSGGIGSAAGWGICHSFAEDGRCISLLKIMLTNYCMFDCAYCINRRSNDIPRATLTVTELVNLTIEFYRRNYIEGLFLSSGVVRNADYTMERLVRVVKDLRTVHRFNGYIHLKSIPGASQELVNEAGLYADRMSVNIEIPNEKSLQLLAPEKDFQSVFQPMRYIQQGVLQSAEERKRFRHAPRFVPAGQSTQMIVGVTPDSDKDILRLSSALYQRPTMKRVYYSGFIPVNEYDNRLPALKQPPLVRENRLYQADWLLRFYQFKVDEIVNDAYPDLDLEVDPKLGWALRHPEQFPVDINKADYEMLLRVPGIGVKSAKLIVVSRRYSRLGTGQLKKMGVVMKKAQYFITCHELPVRTINEVSPEVVRQILIRKAGRKSTDDRQLILQFKEES
;
A
#
# COMPACT_ATOMS: atom_id res chain seq x y z
N MET A 1 -3.58 -28.19 17.91
CA MET A 1 -2.87 -27.91 16.64
C MET A 1 -1.67 -28.82 16.61
N ASP A 2 -1.46 -29.56 15.53
CA ASP A 2 -0.31 -30.47 15.38
C ASP A 2 1.00 -29.65 15.42
N GLU A 3 2.01 -30.12 16.14
CA GLU A 3 3.31 -29.45 16.30
C GLU A 3 4.00 -29.23 14.95
N ARG A 4 3.89 -30.17 14.04
CA ARG A 4 4.37 -30.06 12.65
C ARG A 4 3.74 -28.91 11.88
N VAL A 5 2.43 -28.68 12.06
CA VAL A 5 1.72 -27.56 11.43
C VAL A 5 2.18 -26.24 12.03
N LEU A 6 2.49 -26.22 13.32
CA LEU A 6 3.02 -25.03 13.99
C LEU A 6 4.42 -24.65 13.48
N GLU A 7 5.28 -25.62 13.23
CA GLU A 7 6.61 -25.39 12.64
C GLU A 7 6.49 -24.85 11.21
N LYS A 8 5.62 -25.44 10.38
CA LYS A 8 5.33 -24.92 9.04
C LYS A 8 4.79 -23.50 9.09
N LEU A 9 3.90 -23.21 10.03
CA LEU A 9 3.35 -21.85 10.22
C LEU A 9 4.46 -20.83 10.50
N LYS A 10 5.44 -21.16 11.35
CA LYS A 10 6.59 -20.29 11.63
C LYS A 10 7.32 -19.90 10.35
N VAL A 11 7.72 -20.89 9.58
CA VAL A 11 8.48 -20.69 8.33
C VAL A 11 7.67 -19.88 7.31
N LEU A 12 6.41 -20.24 7.10
CA LEU A 12 5.58 -19.65 6.04
C LEU A 12 5.05 -18.26 6.39
N ALA A 13 4.78 -17.99 7.65
CA ALA A 13 4.43 -16.66 8.14
C ALA A 13 5.62 -15.70 8.09
N GLU A 14 6.83 -16.20 8.43
CA GLU A 14 8.06 -15.42 8.31
C GLU A 14 8.37 -15.07 6.85
N SER A 15 8.24 -16.02 5.94
CA SER A 15 8.40 -15.79 4.50
C SER A 15 7.37 -14.81 3.95
N ALA A 16 6.14 -14.81 4.46
CA ALA A 16 5.06 -13.92 4.02
C ALA A 16 5.26 -12.45 4.45
N LYS A 17 6.10 -12.14 5.43
CA LYS A 17 6.29 -10.74 5.90
C LYS A 17 6.87 -9.82 4.83
N TYR A 18 7.57 -10.35 3.85
CA TYR A 18 8.12 -9.61 2.71
C TYR A 18 7.06 -9.21 1.66
N ASP A 19 5.86 -9.80 1.69
CA ASP A 19 4.72 -9.35 0.89
C ASP A 19 4.07 -8.15 1.59
N VAL A 20 4.06 -6.98 0.96
CA VAL A 20 3.38 -5.81 1.53
C VAL A 20 1.92 -5.82 1.07
N SER A 21 1.02 -6.04 1.99
CA SER A 21 -0.43 -5.98 1.73
C SER A 21 -1.15 -5.05 2.70
N CYS A 22 -0.42 -4.59 3.71
CA CYS A 22 -0.92 -3.74 4.78
C CYS A 22 0.26 -3.09 5.49
N ALA A 23 0.05 -1.93 6.08
CA ALA A 23 1.01 -1.34 7.01
C ALA A 23 1.14 -2.28 8.21
N SER A 24 2.19 -3.10 8.23
CA SER A 24 2.49 -3.90 9.41
C SER A 24 2.93 -2.94 10.51
N SER A 25 2.12 -2.78 11.54
CA SER A 25 2.58 -2.18 12.78
C SER A 25 3.66 -3.12 13.35
N GLY A 26 4.92 -2.78 13.19
CA GLY A 26 6.08 -3.57 13.66
C GLY A 26 6.20 -3.62 15.19
N THR A 27 5.10 -3.72 15.93
CA THR A 27 5.09 -3.89 17.37
C THR A 27 5.34 -5.35 17.71
N SER A 28 6.56 -5.67 18.14
CA SER A 28 6.84 -6.90 18.84
C SER A 28 6.98 -6.61 20.34
N ARG A 29 5.97 -6.97 21.11
CA ARG A 29 6.04 -6.88 22.57
C ARG A 29 6.02 -8.29 23.13
N LYS A 30 7.17 -8.75 23.68
CA LYS A 30 7.27 -10.02 24.40
C LYS A 30 6.86 -9.80 25.85
N ASN A 31 6.00 -10.66 26.37
CA ASN A 31 5.70 -10.68 27.78
C ASN A 31 6.94 -11.09 28.58
N LYS A 32 7.50 -10.18 29.36
CA LYS A 32 8.73 -10.41 30.15
C LYS A 32 8.47 -10.63 31.65
N SER A 33 7.23 -10.45 32.13
CA SER A 33 6.94 -10.36 33.56
C SER A 33 5.58 -10.91 33.97
N GLY A 34 5.14 -12.03 33.42
CA GLY A 34 3.90 -12.70 33.86
C GLY A 34 2.59 -11.96 33.55
N GLY A 35 2.62 -10.92 32.70
CA GLY A 35 1.41 -10.21 32.23
C GLY A 35 0.62 -11.01 31.19
N ILE A 36 -0.61 -10.63 30.91
CA ILE A 36 -1.48 -11.27 29.92
C ILE A 36 -1.21 -10.67 28.53
N GLY A 37 -0.99 -11.56 27.53
CA GLY A 37 -0.85 -11.21 26.12
C GLY A 37 0.59 -11.04 25.63
N SER A 38 0.80 -11.35 24.37
CA SER A 38 2.07 -11.16 23.65
C SER A 38 1.74 -10.61 22.25
N ALA A 39 2.35 -9.49 21.87
CA ALA A 39 2.18 -8.90 20.53
C ALA A 39 3.17 -9.47 19.50
N ALA A 40 3.92 -10.52 19.85
CA ALA A 40 4.72 -11.29 18.91
C ALA A 40 3.79 -12.26 18.15
N GLY A 41 2.93 -11.71 17.31
CA GLY A 41 1.97 -12.49 16.54
C GLY A 41 2.62 -13.17 15.35
N TRP A 42 2.45 -14.46 15.25
CA TRP A 42 2.89 -15.29 14.15
C TRP A 42 1.98 -15.07 12.93
N GLY A 43 2.47 -14.35 11.92
CA GLY A 43 1.75 -14.16 10.67
C GLY A 43 0.46 -13.33 10.75
N ILE A 44 0.15 -12.71 11.88
CA ILE A 44 -1.00 -11.80 11.98
C ILE A 44 -0.57 -10.40 11.58
N CYS A 45 -1.18 -9.86 10.53
CA CYS A 45 -1.01 -8.49 10.09
C CYS A 45 -2.32 -7.71 10.24
N HIS A 46 -2.18 -6.39 10.28
CA HIS A 46 -3.32 -5.49 10.39
C HIS A 46 -3.49 -4.73 9.07
N SER A 47 -4.67 -4.79 8.49
CA SER A 47 -5.06 -4.03 7.31
C SER A 47 -6.17 -3.06 7.69
N PHE A 48 -6.19 -1.87 7.06
CA PHE A 48 -7.27 -0.92 7.25
C PHE A 48 -8.31 -1.07 6.16
N ALA A 49 -9.58 -1.19 6.57
CA ALA A 49 -10.72 -1.13 5.68
C ALA A 49 -10.95 0.32 5.20
N GLU A 50 -11.76 0.51 4.15
CA GLU A 50 -12.11 1.84 3.64
C GLU A 50 -12.84 2.72 4.66
N ASP A 51 -13.50 2.11 5.65
CA ASP A 51 -14.17 2.78 6.76
C ASP A 51 -13.24 3.09 7.96
N GLY A 52 -11.92 2.90 7.79
CA GLY A 52 -10.92 3.18 8.82
C GLY A 52 -10.76 2.10 9.89
N ARG A 53 -11.54 1.00 9.87
CA ARG A 53 -11.38 -0.10 10.82
C ARG A 53 -10.11 -0.89 10.56
N CYS A 54 -9.45 -1.29 11.65
CA CYS A 54 -8.31 -2.20 11.59
C CYS A 54 -8.81 -3.65 11.54
N ILE A 55 -8.42 -4.38 10.50
CA ILE A 55 -8.76 -5.79 10.28
C ILE A 55 -7.51 -6.63 10.52
N SER A 56 -7.61 -7.63 11.40
CA SER A 56 -6.53 -8.59 11.65
C SER A 56 -6.61 -9.73 10.62
N LEU A 57 -5.51 -9.97 9.90
CA LEU A 57 -5.42 -11.00 8.87
C LEU A 57 -4.34 -12.03 9.22
N LEU A 58 -4.64 -13.31 9.03
CA LEU A 58 -3.60 -14.33 8.90
C LEU A 58 -2.90 -14.13 7.55
N LYS A 59 -1.66 -13.66 7.58
CA LYS A 59 -0.82 -13.48 6.40
C LYS A 59 0.14 -14.65 6.29
N ILE A 60 -0.07 -15.48 5.29
CA ILE A 60 0.66 -16.75 5.17
C ILE A 60 0.87 -17.13 3.70
N MET A 61 1.96 -17.86 3.46
CA MET A 61 2.18 -18.54 2.18
C MET A 61 1.67 -19.99 2.26
N LEU A 62 1.10 -20.50 1.16
CA LEU A 62 0.80 -21.92 1.01
C LEU A 62 2.10 -22.73 1.01
N THR A 63 3.11 -22.22 0.31
CA THR A 63 4.47 -22.77 0.29
C THR A 63 5.49 -21.66 0.01
N ASN A 64 6.68 -21.77 0.58
CA ASN A 64 7.83 -20.94 0.23
C ASN A 64 8.85 -21.68 -0.68
N TYR A 65 8.55 -22.89 -1.12
CA TYR A 65 9.21 -23.47 -2.28
C TYR A 65 8.83 -22.66 -3.51
N CYS A 66 9.81 -22.29 -4.32
CA CYS A 66 9.59 -21.56 -5.56
C CYS A 66 10.51 -22.08 -6.65
N MET A 67 9.99 -22.25 -7.87
CA MET A 67 10.79 -22.61 -9.03
C MET A 67 11.50 -21.40 -9.66
N PHE A 68 11.10 -20.18 -9.31
CA PHE A 68 11.69 -18.94 -9.81
C PHE A 68 12.91 -18.52 -9.01
N ASP A 69 13.83 -17.83 -9.69
CA ASP A 69 15.06 -17.32 -9.08
C ASP A 69 15.16 -15.78 -9.11
N CYS A 70 14.06 -15.12 -8.72
CA CYS A 70 14.00 -13.66 -8.66
C CYS A 70 15.03 -13.11 -7.69
N ALA A 71 15.97 -12.28 -8.16
CA ALA A 71 17.10 -11.76 -7.40
C ALA A 71 16.69 -11.08 -6.08
N TYR A 72 15.58 -10.35 -6.09
CA TYR A 72 15.06 -9.59 -4.93
C TYR A 72 14.29 -10.42 -3.90
N CYS A 73 14.02 -11.71 -4.17
CA CYS A 73 13.11 -12.51 -3.36
C CYS A 73 13.87 -13.41 -2.38
N ILE A 74 13.47 -13.38 -1.09
CA ILE A 74 14.03 -14.31 -0.08
C ILE A 74 13.73 -15.77 -0.41
N ASN A 75 12.56 -16.03 -1.05
CA ASN A 75 12.09 -17.37 -1.36
C ASN A 75 12.57 -17.86 -2.74
N ARG A 76 13.54 -17.20 -3.38
CA ARG A 76 14.13 -17.66 -4.65
C ARG A 76 14.68 -19.07 -4.53
N ARG A 77 14.70 -19.79 -5.65
CA ARG A 77 15.12 -21.20 -5.71
C ARG A 77 16.52 -21.43 -5.14
N SER A 78 17.44 -20.55 -5.46
CA SER A 78 18.87 -20.68 -5.09
C SER A 78 19.20 -20.34 -3.62
N ASN A 79 18.26 -19.77 -2.85
CA ASN A 79 18.50 -19.48 -1.44
C ASN A 79 18.38 -20.75 -0.58
N ASP A 80 19.40 -20.96 0.27
CA ASP A 80 19.37 -21.99 1.31
C ASP A 80 18.66 -21.43 2.57
N ILE A 81 17.35 -21.63 2.62
CA ILE A 81 16.48 -21.18 3.72
C ILE A 81 15.54 -22.32 4.14
N PRO A 82 15.04 -22.32 5.37
CA PRO A 82 14.01 -23.27 5.78
C PRO A 82 12.81 -23.23 4.85
N ARG A 83 12.40 -24.39 4.33
CA ARG A 83 11.30 -24.53 3.38
C ARG A 83 10.16 -25.32 4.00
N ALA A 84 8.94 -24.89 3.74
CA ALA A 84 7.73 -25.57 4.19
C ALA A 84 6.61 -25.49 3.13
N THR A 85 5.70 -26.45 3.23
CA THR A 85 4.45 -26.47 2.44
C THR A 85 3.32 -26.93 3.33
N LEU A 86 2.22 -26.19 3.33
CA LEU A 86 0.95 -26.62 3.88
C LEU A 86 0.13 -27.36 2.82
N THR A 87 -0.56 -28.39 3.22
CA THR A 87 -1.64 -28.95 2.42
C THR A 87 -2.82 -28.00 2.43
N VAL A 88 -3.74 -28.15 1.47
CA VAL A 88 -4.99 -27.38 1.44
C VAL A 88 -5.74 -27.55 2.76
N THR A 89 -5.89 -28.79 3.23
CA THR A 89 -6.60 -29.10 4.49
C THR A 89 -5.93 -28.48 5.72
N GLU A 90 -4.59 -28.54 5.84
CA GLU A 90 -3.86 -27.92 6.94
C GLU A 90 -4.12 -26.41 6.98
N LEU A 91 -4.04 -25.73 5.84
CA LEU A 91 -4.23 -24.27 5.75
C LEU A 91 -5.68 -23.85 6.03
N VAL A 92 -6.65 -24.59 5.50
CA VAL A 92 -8.08 -24.37 5.77
C VAL A 92 -8.35 -24.52 7.27
N ASN A 93 -7.92 -25.63 7.88
CA ASN A 93 -8.12 -25.87 9.30
C ASN A 93 -7.45 -24.80 10.16
N LEU A 94 -6.21 -24.42 9.84
CA LEU A 94 -5.49 -23.35 10.53
C LEU A 94 -6.26 -22.03 10.50
N THR A 95 -6.78 -21.66 9.32
CA THR A 95 -7.54 -20.42 9.14
C THR A 95 -8.83 -20.45 9.98
N ILE A 96 -9.56 -21.54 9.95
CA ILE A 96 -10.81 -21.70 10.72
C ILE A 96 -10.53 -21.69 12.23
N GLU A 97 -9.49 -22.37 12.70
CA GLU A 97 -9.12 -22.38 14.11
C GLU A 97 -8.75 -20.98 14.62
N PHE A 98 -7.97 -20.21 13.84
CA PHE A 98 -7.59 -18.85 14.22
C PHE A 98 -8.81 -17.90 14.21
N TYR A 99 -9.70 -18.08 13.26
CA TYR A 99 -10.93 -17.28 13.18
C TYR A 99 -11.86 -17.59 14.36
N ARG A 100 -12.11 -18.86 14.69
CA ARG A 100 -12.93 -19.27 15.84
C ARG A 100 -12.42 -18.75 17.18
N ARG A 101 -11.11 -18.58 17.30
CA ARG A 101 -10.47 -18.02 18.50
C ARG A 101 -10.39 -16.49 18.48
N ASN A 102 -11.00 -15.84 17.52
CA ASN A 102 -10.96 -14.38 17.33
C ASN A 102 -9.53 -13.78 17.19
N TYR A 103 -8.57 -14.57 16.69
CA TYR A 103 -7.22 -14.07 16.43
C TYR A 103 -7.16 -13.28 15.13
N ILE A 104 -8.02 -13.62 14.17
CA ILE A 104 -8.07 -13.01 12.83
C ILE A 104 -9.51 -12.76 12.40
N GLU A 105 -9.70 -11.79 11.53
CA GLU A 105 -10.94 -11.48 10.82
C GLU A 105 -10.90 -11.92 9.36
N GLY A 106 -9.72 -12.35 8.88
CA GLY A 106 -9.56 -12.78 7.49
C GLY A 106 -8.23 -13.43 7.21
N LEU A 107 -8.05 -13.79 5.92
CA LEU A 107 -6.88 -14.46 5.39
C LEU A 107 -6.25 -13.61 4.28
N PHE A 108 -4.93 -13.41 4.33
CA PHE A 108 -4.11 -13.01 3.19
C PHE A 108 -3.26 -14.20 2.76
N LEU A 109 -3.54 -14.72 1.57
CA LEU A 109 -2.92 -15.93 1.04
C LEU A 109 -2.04 -15.63 -0.16
N SER A 110 -0.78 -16.03 -0.08
CA SER A 110 0.19 -16.02 -1.17
C SER A 110 0.88 -17.38 -1.33
N SER A 111 1.76 -17.53 -2.30
CA SER A 111 2.54 -18.76 -2.51
C SER A 111 3.80 -18.49 -3.32
N GLY A 112 4.85 -19.25 -3.08
CA GLY A 112 5.87 -19.53 -4.08
C GLY A 112 5.26 -20.35 -5.22
N VAL A 113 5.88 -20.36 -6.39
CA VAL A 113 5.42 -21.07 -7.58
C VAL A 113 6.06 -22.45 -7.63
N VAL A 114 5.25 -23.51 -7.59
CA VAL A 114 5.69 -24.91 -7.62
C VAL A 114 5.20 -25.57 -8.90
N ARG A 115 6.06 -26.30 -9.60
CA ARG A 115 5.82 -26.96 -10.90
C ARG A 115 5.49 -25.98 -12.03
N ASN A 116 4.36 -25.29 -11.97
CA ASN A 116 3.95 -24.25 -12.90
C ASN A 116 2.92 -23.33 -12.24
N ALA A 117 2.52 -22.26 -12.96
CA ALA A 117 1.58 -21.26 -12.46
C ALA A 117 0.20 -21.86 -12.16
N ASP A 118 -0.34 -22.67 -13.07
CA ASP A 118 -1.68 -23.25 -12.95
C ASP A 118 -1.77 -24.26 -11.81
N TYR A 119 -0.81 -25.16 -11.69
CA TYR A 119 -0.76 -26.10 -10.57
C TYR A 119 -0.77 -25.40 -9.21
N THR A 120 -0.02 -24.30 -9.11
CA THR A 120 0.03 -23.52 -7.87
C THR A 120 -1.28 -22.76 -7.63
N MET A 121 -1.81 -22.15 -8.70
CA MET A 121 -3.06 -21.39 -8.62
C MET A 121 -4.25 -22.28 -8.28
N GLU A 122 -4.34 -23.50 -8.85
CA GLU A 122 -5.37 -24.49 -8.51
C GLU A 122 -5.41 -24.81 -7.02
N ARG A 123 -4.26 -24.98 -6.39
CA ARG A 123 -4.18 -25.24 -4.95
C ARG A 123 -4.66 -24.05 -4.12
N LEU A 124 -4.32 -22.83 -4.55
CA LEU A 124 -4.81 -21.60 -3.92
C LEU A 124 -6.33 -21.48 -4.06
N VAL A 125 -6.87 -21.76 -5.25
CA VAL A 125 -8.32 -21.78 -5.52
C VAL A 125 -9.01 -22.79 -4.60
N ARG A 126 -8.48 -23.99 -4.46
CA ARG A 126 -9.04 -25.01 -3.56
C ARG A 126 -9.15 -24.52 -2.12
N VAL A 127 -8.11 -23.87 -1.60
CA VAL A 127 -8.14 -23.29 -0.24
C VAL A 127 -9.30 -22.31 -0.08
N VAL A 128 -9.40 -21.31 -0.96
CA VAL A 128 -10.43 -20.28 -0.83
C VAL A 128 -11.84 -20.81 -1.11
N LYS A 129 -11.97 -21.78 -2.01
CA LYS A 129 -13.22 -22.47 -2.30
C LYS A 129 -13.70 -23.28 -1.09
N ASP A 130 -12.83 -24.12 -0.50
CA ASP A 130 -13.17 -24.94 0.66
C ASP A 130 -13.54 -24.07 1.86
N LEU A 131 -12.82 -22.97 2.09
CA LEU A 131 -13.19 -21.98 3.13
C LEU A 131 -14.63 -21.47 2.92
N ARG A 132 -15.01 -21.10 1.69
CA ARG A 132 -16.34 -20.53 1.38
C ARG A 132 -17.44 -21.58 1.35
N THR A 133 -17.20 -22.73 0.69
CA THR A 133 -18.27 -23.71 0.39
C THR A 133 -18.43 -24.76 1.48
N VAL A 134 -17.32 -25.28 2.02
CA VAL A 134 -17.37 -26.34 3.05
C VAL A 134 -17.52 -25.72 4.45
N HIS A 135 -16.68 -24.74 4.78
CA HIS A 135 -16.66 -24.15 6.12
C HIS A 135 -17.56 -22.90 6.27
N ARG A 136 -18.16 -22.41 5.20
CA ARG A 136 -19.01 -21.21 5.15
C ARG A 136 -18.32 -20.00 5.80
N PHE A 137 -17.01 -19.88 5.59
CA PHE A 137 -16.19 -18.82 6.14
C PHE A 137 -16.58 -17.48 5.54
N ASN A 138 -17.06 -16.53 6.36
CA ASN A 138 -17.48 -15.20 5.94
C ASN A 138 -16.44 -14.11 6.25
N GLY A 139 -15.25 -14.47 6.76
CA GLY A 139 -14.15 -13.54 6.95
C GLY A 139 -13.57 -13.03 5.62
N TYR A 140 -12.80 -11.95 5.67
CA TYR A 140 -12.18 -11.36 4.51
C TYR A 140 -11.10 -12.28 3.91
N ILE A 141 -11.09 -12.44 2.59
CA ILE A 141 -10.05 -13.20 1.86
C ILE A 141 -9.38 -12.30 0.82
N HIS A 142 -8.07 -12.07 1.01
CA HIS A 142 -7.21 -11.48 0.00
C HIS A 142 -6.31 -12.57 -0.58
N LEU A 143 -6.47 -12.84 -1.87
CA LEU A 143 -5.69 -13.84 -2.59
C LEU A 143 -4.69 -13.18 -3.53
N LYS A 144 -3.41 -13.51 -3.40
CA LYS A 144 -2.37 -13.14 -4.36
C LYS A 144 -2.37 -14.15 -5.50
N SER A 145 -2.80 -13.72 -6.69
CA SER A 145 -2.79 -14.54 -7.90
C SER A 145 -1.37 -14.81 -8.36
N ILE A 146 -1.18 -15.96 -8.99
CA ILE A 146 0.11 -16.37 -9.55
C ILE A 146 0.29 -15.71 -10.92
N PRO A 147 1.44 -15.06 -11.21
CA PRO A 147 1.77 -14.60 -12.56
C PRO A 147 1.74 -15.77 -13.56
N GLY A 148 1.11 -15.55 -14.71
CA GLY A 148 0.96 -16.57 -15.75
C GLY A 148 -0.15 -17.61 -15.52
N ALA A 149 -0.96 -17.46 -14.45
CA ALA A 149 -2.11 -18.34 -14.23
C ALA A 149 -3.18 -18.17 -15.31
N SER A 150 -3.82 -19.28 -15.69
CA SER A 150 -4.88 -19.34 -16.70
C SER A 150 -6.11 -18.52 -16.30
N GLN A 151 -6.88 -18.10 -17.31
CA GLN A 151 -8.09 -17.31 -17.11
C GLN A 151 -9.13 -18.03 -16.27
N GLU A 152 -9.28 -19.32 -16.50
CA GLU A 152 -10.24 -20.21 -15.81
C GLU A 152 -9.98 -20.20 -14.30
N LEU A 153 -8.73 -20.39 -13.89
CA LEU A 153 -8.35 -20.43 -12.48
C LEU A 153 -8.43 -19.06 -11.81
N VAL A 154 -8.08 -17.99 -12.52
CA VAL A 154 -8.23 -16.61 -12.03
C VAL A 154 -9.70 -16.26 -11.85
N ASN A 155 -10.56 -16.67 -12.80
CA ASN A 155 -12.00 -16.45 -12.72
C ASN A 155 -12.64 -17.27 -11.58
N GLU A 156 -12.26 -18.53 -11.42
CA GLU A 156 -12.74 -19.35 -10.30
C GLU A 156 -12.32 -18.72 -8.95
N ALA A 157 -11.07 -18.32 -8.81
CA ALA A 157 -10.57 -17.64 -7.60
C ALA A 157 -11.39 -16.38 -7.25
N GLY A 158 -11.75 -15.59 -8.25
CA GLY A 158 -12.46 -14.34 -8.09
C GLY A 158 -13.89 -14.47 -7.52
N LEU A 159 -14.50 -15.65 -7.64
CA LEU A 159 -15.79 -15.96 -7.03
C LEU A 159 -15.71 -16.14 -5.50
N TYR A 160 -14.53 -16.49 -4.98
CA TYR A 160 -14.34 -16.83 -3.56
C TYR A 160 -13.50 -15.80 -2.80
N ALA A 161 -12.68 -15.01 -3.49
CA ALA A 161 -11.86 -13.96 -2.88
C ALA A 161 -12.58 -12.61 -2.84
N ASP A 162 -12.41 -11.86 -1.73
CA ASP A 162 -12.90 -10.48 -1.65
C ASP A 162 -12.00 -9.52 -2.42
N ARG A 163 -10.68 -9.72 -2.34
CA ARG A 163 -9.67 -8.99 -3.10
C ARG A 163 -8.69 -9.94 -3.75
N MET A 164 -8.27 -9.60 -4.94
CA MET A 164 -7.14 -10.26 -5.59
C MET A 164 -6.04 -9.27 -5.91
N SER A 165 -4.80 -9.75 -5.87
CA SER A 165 -3.63 -8.96 -6.27
C SER A 165 -2.71 -9.76 -7.17
N VAL A 166 -2.06 -9.04 -8.09
CA VAL A 166 -0.92 -9.54 -8.89
C VAL A 166 0.16 -8.48 -8.74
N ASN A 167 1.32 -8.86 -8.23
CA ASN A 167 2.38 -7.89 -8.03
C ASN A 167 3.13 -7.63 -9.34
N ILE A 168 3.27 -6.35 -9.70
CA ILE A 168 4.12 -5.92 -10.81
C ILE A 168 5.59 -6.05 -10.43
N GLU A 169 5.93 -5.85 -9.17
CA GLU A 169 7.25 -5.87 -8.55
C GLU A 169 8.18 -4.77 -9.11
N ILE A 170 8.46 -4.75 -10.39
CA ILE A 170 9.39 -3.84 -11.06
C ILE A 170 8.63 -3.03 -12.13
N PRO A 171 8.74 -1.68 -12.15
CA PRO A 171 7.98 -0.85 -13.09
C PRO A 171 8.49 -0.92 -14.54
N ASN A 172 9.69 -1.39 -14.76
CA ASN A 172 10.35 -1.47 -16.06
C ASN A 172 10.55 -2.94 -16.48
N GLU A 173 10.13 -3.30 -17.70
CA GLU A 173 10.20 -4.68 -18.19
C GLU A 173 11.63 -5.21 -18.34
N LYS A 174 12.56 -4.39 -18.83
CA LYS A 174 13.98 -4.78 -18.97
C LYS A 174 14.58 -5.09 -17.60
N SER A 175 14.29 -4.26 -16.61
CA SER A 175 14.72 -4.47 -15.22
C SER A 175 14.06 -5.69 -14.60
N LEU A 176 12.77 -5.95 -14.92
CA LEU A 176 12.09 -7.17 -14.47
C LEU A 176 12.76 -8.43 -15.02
N GLN A 177 13.05 -8.46 -16.32
CA GLN A 177 13.72 -9.60 -16.98
C GLN A 177 15.13 -9.84 -16.43
N LEU A 178 15.86 -8.77 -16.09
CA LEU A 178 17.19 -8.88 -15.46
C LEU A 178 17.12 -9.50 -14.07
N LEU A 179 16.14 -9.07 -13.24
CA LEU A 179 16.05 -9.45 -11.84
C LEU A 179 15.17 -10.69 -11.59
N ALA A 180 14.28 -11.01 -12.50
CA ALA A 180 13.36 -12.15 -12.46
C ALA A 180 13.16 -12.73 -13.86
N PRO A 181 14.16 -13.43 -14.42
CA PRO A 181 14.18 -13.87 -15.82
C PRO A 181 13.04 -14.82 -16.19
N GLU A 182 12.41 -15.47 -15.23
CA GLU A 182 11.24 -16.34 -15.45
C GLU A 182 9.91 -15.57 -15.44
N LYS A 183 9.94 -14.23 -15.38
CA LYS A 183 8.75 -13.37 -15.43
C LYS A 183 8.88 -12.36 -16.57
N ASP A 184 7.72 -12.06 -17.17
CA ASP A 184 7.56 -10.97 -18.13
C ASP A 184 6.31 -10.14 -17.78
N PHE A 185 6.17 -9.00 -18.43
CA PHE A 185 4.99 -8.15 -18.22
C PHE A 185 3.69 -8.83 -18.67
N GLN A 186 3.75 -9.72 -19.65
CA GLN A 186 2.57 -10.44 -20.09
C GLN A 186 2.04 -11.34 -18.99
N SER A 187 2.88 -12.14 -18.35
CA SER A 187 2.51 -13.06 -17.27
C SER A 187 1.94 -12.31 -16.05
N VAL A 188 2.36 -11.08 -15.82
CA VAL A 188 1.87 -10.22 -14.73
C VAL A 188 0.56 -9.51 -15.09
N PHE A 189 0.51 -8.85 -16.25
CA PHE A 189 -0.64 -8.02 -16.62
C PHE A 189 -1.83 -8.82 -17.15
N GLN A 190 -1.60 -10.05 -17.62
CA GLN A 190 -2.68 -10.90 -18.15
C GLN A 190 -3.66 -11.32 -17.05
N PRO A 191 -3.24 -11.88 -15.90
CA PRO A 191 -4.15 -12.14 -14.78
C PRO A 191 -4.83 -10.87 -14.25
N MET A 192 -4.14 -9.72 -14.25
CA MET A 192 -4.76 -8.44 -13.87
C MET A 192 -5.92 -8.06 -14.80
N ARG A 193 -5.79 -8.34 -16.10
CA ARG A 193 -6.87 -8.12 -17.09
C ARG A 193 -8.04 -9.07 -16.85
N TYR A 194 -7.77 -10.35 -16.55
CA TYR A 194 -8.83 -11.31 -16.24
C TYR A 194 -9.64 -10.88 -15.01
N ILE A 195 -8.98 -10.46 -13.94
CA ILE A 195 -9.64 -9.92 -12.74
C ILE A 195 -10.48 -8.69 -13.11
N GLN A 196 -9.96 -7.77 -13.94
CA GLN A 196 -10.70 -6.60 -14.38
C GLN A 196 -11.96 -6.98 -15.16
N GLN A 197 -11.85 -7.88 -16.12
CA GLN A 197 -12.98 -8.37 -16.92
C GLN A 197 -14.05 -9.01 -16.04
N GLY A 198 -13.66 -9.90 -15.12
CA GLY A 198 -14.59 -10.56 -14.22
C GLY A 198 -15.32 -9.58 -13.28
N VAL A 199 -14.64 -8.56 -12.76
CA VAL A 199 -15.28 -7.51 -11.93
C VAL A 199 -16.30 -6.71 -12.75
N LEU A 200 -15.95 -6.31 -13.97
CA LEU A 200 -16.85 -5.53 -14.84
C LEU A 200 -18.05 -6.38 -15.25
N GLN A 201 -17.84 -7.62 -15.68
CA GLN A 201 -18.91 -8.56 -16.03
C GLN A 201 -19.85 -8.80 -14.85
N SER A 202 -19.33 -9.10 -13.66
CA SER A 202 -20.15 -9.30 -12.45
C SER A 202 -20.96 -8.05 -12.10
N ALA A 203 -20.39 -6.86 -12.29
CA ALA A 203 -21.11 -5.60 -12.06
C ALA A 203 -22.29 -5.42 -13.04
N GLU A 204 -22.14 -5.77 -14.32
CA GLU A 204 -23.21 -5.73 -15.32
C GLU A 204 -24.27 -6.83 -15.07
N GLU A 205 -23.86 -8.05 -14.77
CA GLU A 205 -24.78 -9.15 -14.45
C GLU A 205 -25.65 -8.82 -13.24
N ARG A 206 -25.08 -8.20 -12.20
CA ARG A 206 -25.80 -7.80 -10.99
C ARG A 206 -26.79 -6.63 -11.19
N LYS A 207 -26.64 -5.85 -12.24
CA LYS A 207 -27.70 -4.89 -12.65
C LYS A 207 -28.93 -5.59 -13.19
N ARG A 208 -28.75 -6.74 -13.86
CA ARG A 208 -29.82 -7.54 -14.48
C ARG A 208 -30.38 -8.60 -13.52
N PHE A 209 -29.51 -9.24 -12.75
CA PHE A 209 -29.85 -10.37 -11.87
C PHE A 209 -29.41 -10.11 -10.44
N ARG A 210 -30.34 -9.88 -9.54
CA ARG A 210 -30.11 -9.54 -8.12
C ARG A 210 -29.21 -10.57 -7.40
N HIS A 211 -29.30 -11.84 -7.78
CA HIS A 211 -28.60 -12.97 -7.16
C HIS A 211 -27.31 -13.38 -7.91
N ALA A 212 -26.91 -12.64 -8.95
CA ALA A 212 -25.64 -12.91 -9.63
C ALA A 212 -24.47 -12.87 -8.61
N PRO A 213 -23.52 -13.82 -8.70
CA PRO A 213 -22.42 -13.90 -7.74
C PRO A 213 -21.55 -12.64 -7.77
N ARG A 214 -21.02 -12.29 -6.61
CA ARG A 214 -20.02 -11.22 -6.51
C ARG A 214 -18.67 -11.75 -6.97
N PHE A 215 -17.94 -10.95 -7.70
CA PHE A 215 -16.60 -11.27 -8.16
C PHE A 215 -15.64 -10.20 -7.63
N VAL A 216 -14.66 -10.60 -6.81
CA VAL A 216 -13.63 -9.72 -6.23
C VAL A 216 -14.23 -8.38 -5.76
N PRO A 217 -15.19 -8.36 -4.83
CA PRO A 217 -15.97 -7.16 -4.49
C PRO A 217 -15.14 -6.00 -3.93
N ALA A 218 -13.98 -6.28 -3.32
CA ALA A 218 -13.04 -5.25 -2.86
C ALA A 218 -12.01 -4.83 -3.93
N GLY A 219 -12.19 -5.30 -5.20
CA GLY A 219 -11.33 -4.95 -6.33
C GLY A 219 -9.94 -5.54 -6.25
N GLN A 220 -9.07 -5.08 -7.16
CA GLN A 220 -7.69 -5.58 -7.23
C GLN A 220 -6.67 -4.58 -6.67
N SER A 221 -5.52 -5.10 -6.30
CA SER A 221 -4.35 -4.33 -5.91
C SER A 221 -3.07 -4.88 -6.55
N THR A 222 -2.00 -4.11 -6.49
CA THR A 222 -0.67 -4.51 -6.93
C THR A 222 0.39 -3.95 -5.99
N GLN A 223 1.63 -4.40 -6.15
CA GLN A 223 2.79 -3.93 -5.38
C GLN A 223 3.97 -3.71 -6.30
N MET A 224 4.76 -2.67 -6.00
CA MET A 224 6.07 -2.40 -6.61
C MET A 224 7.14 -2.32 -5.53
N ILE A 225 8.36 -2.79 -5.86
CA ILE A 225 9.52 -2.73 -4.99
C ILE A 225 10.28 -1.44 -5.32
N VAL A 226 10.54 -0.64 -4.30
CA VAL A 226 11.17 0.68 -4.42
C VAL A 226 12.65 0.58 -4.12
N GLY A 227 13.50 1.07 -5.03
CA GLY A 227 14.95 1.15 -4.84
C GLY A 227 15.71 -0.12 -5.16
N VAL A 228 15.08 -1.13 -5.75
CA VAL A 228 15.77 -2.32 -6.26
C VAL A 228 16.32 -2.08 -7.69
N THR A 229 15.79 -1.10 -8.38
CA THR A 229 16.17 -0.67 -9.72
C THR A 229 16.39 0.84 -9.72
N PRO A 230 17.09 1.41 -10.73
CA PRO A 230 17.33 2.84 -10.84
C PRO A 230 16.11 3.64 -11.33
N ASP A 231 14.92 3.03 -11.39
CA ASP A 231 13.71 3.71 -11.83
C ASP A 231 13.41 4.93 -10.95
N SER A 232 13.05 6.05 -11.59
CA SER A 232 12.71 7.30 -10.93
C SER A 232 11.32 7.21 -10.24
N ASP A 233 11.08 8.10 -9.27
CA ASP A 233 9.74 8.20 -8.68
C ASP A 233 8.70 8.65 -9.72
N LYS A 234 9.13 9.39 -10.75
CA LYS A 234 8.26 9.74 -11.89
C LYS A 234 7.77 8.52 -12.64
N ASP A 235 8.65 7.54 -12.94
CA ASP A 235 8.27 6.32 -13.64
C ASP A 235 7.29 5.49 -12.81
N ILE A 236 7.57 5.35 -11.51
CA ILE A 236 6.71 4.65 -10.55
C ILE A 236 5.33 5.31 -10.46
N LEU A 237 5.27 6.64 -10.31
CA LEU A 237 4.01 7.38 -10.17
C LEU A 237 3.20 7.44 -11.48
N ARG A 238 3.87 7.50 -12.65
CA ARG A 238 3.20 7.41 -13.96
C ARG A 238 2.53 6.05 -14.14
N LEU A 239 3.23 4.98 -13.82
CA LEU A 239 2.64 3.64 -13.86
C LEU A 239 1.47 3.52 -12.87
N SER A 240 1.62 4.00 -11.64
CA SER A 240 0.57 3.99 -10.63
C SER A 240 -0.67 4.77 -11.09
N SER A 241 -0.47 5.96 -11.65
CA SER A 241 -1.55 6.79 -12.19
C SER A 241 -2.30 6.10 -13.33
N ALA A 242 -1.56 5.47 -14.28
CA ALA A 242 -2.15 4.70 -15.36
C ALA A 242 -2.96 3.48 -14.85
N LEU A 243 -2.50 2.84 -13.78
CA LEU A 243 -3.21 1.74 -13.14
C LEU A 243 -4.51 2.21 -12.48
N TYR A 244 -4.51 3.36 -11.82
CA TYR A 244 -5.71 3.92 -11.19
C TYR A 244 -6.78 4.40 -12.18
N GLN A 245 -6.43 4.64 -13.44
CA GLN A 245 -7.42 4.88 -14.50
C GLN A 245 -8.28 3.63 -14.78
N ARG A 246 -7.84 2.44 -14.38
CA ARG A 246 -8.62 1.21 -14.46
C ARG A 246 -9.57 1.14 -13.27
N PRO A 247 -10.90 1.04 -13.48
CA PRO A 247 -11.90 1.18 -12.41
C PRO A 247 -11.79 0.11 -11.31
N THR A 248 -11.15 -1.01 -11.60
CA THR A 248 -10.99 -2.15 -10.68
C THR A 248 -9.75 -2.04 -9.79
N MET A 249 -8.76 -1.22 -10.17
CA MET A 249 -7.55 -1.02 -9.38
C MET A 249 -7.85 -0.12 -8.17
N LYS A 250 -7.76 -0.68 -6.98
CA LYS A 250 -8.08 0.03 -5.73
C LYS A 250 -6.83 0.52 -5.00
N ARG A 251 -5.71 -0.21 -5.12
CA ARG A 251 -4.49 0.15 -4.40
C ARG A 251 -3.23 -0.30 -5.15
N VAL A 252 -2.26 0.59 -5.22
CA VAL A 252 -0.86 0.28 -5.51
C VAL A 252 -0.09 0.36 -4.19
N TYR A 253 0.65 -0.69 -3.87
CA TYR A 253 1.53 -0.75 -2.71
C TYR A 253 2.97 -0.50 -3.15
N TYR A 254 3.70 0.23 -2.32
CA TYR A 254 5.13 0.47 -2.47
C TYR A 254 5.85 -0.24 -1.33
N SER A 255 6.93 -0.95 -1.64
CA SER A 255 7.74 -1.66 -0.65
C SER A 255 9.19 -1.31 -0.85
N GLY A 256 9.83 -0.70 0.13
CA GLY A 256 11.27 -0.49 0.11
C GLY A 256 11.99 -1.82 -0.04
N PHE A 257 12.94 -1.90 -0.96
CA PHE A 257 13.75 -3.09 -1.19
C PHE A 257 14.50 -3.48 0.08
N ILE A 258 14.32 -4.72 0.52
CA ILE A 258 15.05 -5.29 1.65
C ILE A 258 16.22 -6.10 1.10
N PRO A 259 17.48 -5.77 1.42
CA PRO A 259 18.66 -6.44 0.88
C PRO A 259 18.85 -7.81 1.53
N VAL A 260 18.13 -8.82 1.04
CA VAL A 260 18.19 -10.21 1.56
C VAL A 260 19.17 -11.11 0.80
N ASN A 261 19.61 -10.69 -0.39
CA ASN A 261 20.49 -11.44 -1.28
C ASN A 261 21.72 -10.58 -1.67
N GLU A 262 22.46 -10.11 -0.68
CA GLU A 262 23.57 -9.16 -0.84
C GLU A 262 24.71 -9.66 -1.77
N TYR A 263 24.79 -10.99 -1.97
CA TYR A 263 25.76 -11.62 -2.87
C TYR A 263 25.38 -11.53 -4.35
N ASP A 264 24.16 -11.13 -4.68
CA ASP A 264 23.71 -11.02 -6.06
C ASP A 264 24.06 -9.64 -6.62
N ASN A 265 25.03 -9.61 -7.53
CA ASN A 265 25.57 -8.37 -8.13
C ASN A 265 24.59 -7.62 -9.04
N ARG A 266 23.45 -8.19 -9.37
CA ARG A 266 22.36 -7.51 -10.09
C ARG A 266 21.57 -6.56 -9.19
N LEU A 267 21.71 -6.71 -7.88
CA LEU A 267 21.00 -5.91 -6.88
C LEU A 267 21.84 -4.70 -6.45
N PRO A 268 21.18 -3.59 -6.07
CA PRO A 268 21.90 -2.43 -5.55
C PRO A 268 22.51 -2.72 -4.17
N ALA A 269 23.70 -2.19 -3.92
CA ALA A 269 24.40 -2.30 -2.65
C ALA A 269 23.77 -1.39 -1.56
N LEU A 270 22.55 -1.64 -1.19
CA LEU A 270 21.84 -0.93 -0.13
C LEU A 270 22.08 -1.58 1.23
N LYS A 271 22.45 -0.79 2.25
CA LYS A 271 22.59 -1.27 3.62
C LYS A 271 21.25 -1.40 4.35
N GLN A 272 20.27 -0.62 3.95
CA GLN A 272 18.93 -0.55 4.59
C GLN A 272 17.85 -0.27 3.53
N PRO A 273 16.61 -0.72 3.79
CA PRO A 273 15.49 -0.40 2.92
C PRO A 273 15.26 1.12 2.81
N PRO A 274 14.91 1.65 1.63
CA PRO A 274 14.67 3.08 1.41
C PRO A 274 13.30 3.52 1.95
N LEU A 275 13.06 3.38 3.26
CA LEU A 275 11.77 3.61 3.91
C LEU A 275 11.25 5.06 3.75
N VAL A 276 12.15 6.04 3.74
CA VAL A 276 11.75 7.44 3.52
C VAL A 276 11.18 7.61 2.10
N ARG A 277 11.84 7.04 1.08
CA ARG A 277 11.36 7.07 -0.32
C ARG A 277 10.02 6.34 -0.47
N GLU A 278 9.89 5.17 0.15
CA GLU A 278 8.62 4.43 0.22
C GLU A 278 7.50 5.32 0.80
N ASN A 279 7.75 5.96 1.93
CA ASN A 279 6.78 6.85 2.57
C ASN A 279 6.42 8.06 1.67
N ARG A 280 7.40 8.68 0.99
CA ARG A 280 7.14 9.76 0.05
C ARG A 280 6.27 9.32 -1.13
N LEU A 281 6.46 8.11 -1.65
CA LEU A 281 5.62 7.55 -2.70
C LEU A 281 4.18 7.34 -2.22
N TYR A 282 3.96 6.84 -0.99
CA TYR A 282 2.62 6.76 -0.42
C TYR A 282 1.97 8.15 -0.26
N GLN A 283 2.73 9.16 0.14
CA GLN A 283 2.23 10.53 0.23
C GLN A 283 1.87 11.09 -1.15
N ALA A 284 2.69 10.86 -2.18
CA ALA A 284 2.42 11.25 -3.56
C ALA A 284 1.18 10.51 -4.13
N ASP A 285 1.09 9.20 -3.90
CA ASP A 285 -0.09 8.39 -4.25
C ASP A 285 -1.38 8.97 -3.66
N TRP A 286 -1.31 9.42 -2.40
CA TRP A 286 -2.43 10.08 -1.74
C TRP A 286 -2.83 11.38 -2.42
N LEU A 287 -1.87 12.18 -2.86
CA LEU A 287 -2.12 13.42 -3.62
C LEU A 287 -2.81 13.13 -4.96
N LEU A 288 -2.36 12.11 -5.70
CA LEU A 288 -2.97 11.69 -6.96
C LEU A 288 -4.43 11.26 -6.77
N ARG A 289 -4.72 10.48 -5.73
CA ARG A 289 -6.03 9.86 -5.55
C ARG A 289 -7.08 10.76 -4.91
N PHE A 290 -6.69 11.65 -4.04
CA PHE A 290 -7.63 12.41 -3.20
C PHE A 290 -7.50 13.92 -3.30
N TYR A 291 -6.37 14.45 -3.79
CA TYR A 291 -6.11 15.88 -3.87
C TYR A 291 -6.11 16.41 -5.31
N GLN A 292 -6.46 15.57 -6.29
CA GLN A 292 -6.54 15.93 -7.69
C GLN A 292 -5.23 16.47 -8.29
N PHE A 293 -4.08 16.05 -7.73
CA PHE A 293 -2.79 16.33 -8.33
C PHE A 293 -2.56 15.44 -9.55
N LYS A 294 -1.91 15.98 -10.56
CA LYS A 294 -1.36 15.21 -11.68
C LYS A 294 0.07 14.80 -11.37
N VAL A 295 0.54 13.73 -12.01
CA VAL A 295 1.91 13.24 -11.80
C VAL A 295 2.94 14.34 -12.09
N ASP A 296 2.78 15.06 -13.21
CA ASP A 296 3.73 16.07 -13.67
C ASP A 296 3.76 17.34 -12.78
N GLU A 297 2.73 17.53 -11.92
CA GLU A 297 2.77 18.55 -10.86
C GLU A 297 3.70 18.10 -9.70
N ILE A 298 3.69 16.82 -9.36
CA ILE A 298 4.45 16.28 -8.22
C ILE A 298 5.91 16.04 -8.61
N VAL A 299 6.10 15.35 -9.74
CA VAL A 299 7.40 14.97 -10.32
C VAL A 299 7.38 15.20 -11.82
N ASN A 300 8.50 15.63 -12.42
CA ASN A 300 8.62 15.89 -13.86
C ASN A 300 10.05 15.63 -14.34
N ASP A 301 10.40 16.04 -15.57
CA ASP A 301 11.74 15.80 -16.11
C ASP A 301 12.85 16.58 -15.38
N ALA A 302 12.53 17.78 -14.84
CA ALA A 302 13.47 18.56 -14.06
C ALA A 302 13.62 18.04 -12.62
N TYR A 303 12.59 17.41 -12.08
CA TYR A 303 12.53 16.84 -10.72
C TYR A 303 11.91 15.43 -10.79
N PRO A 304 12.68 14.42 -11.25
CA PRO A 304 12.14 13.08 -11.48
C PRO A 304 11.90 12.31 -10.18
N ASP A 305 12.56 12.69 -9.08
CA ASP A 305 12.46 12.04 -7.78
C ASP A 305 11.87 12.96 -6.72
N LEU A 306 11.20 12.36 -5.76
CA LEU A 306 10.60 13.03 -4.62
C LEU A 306 11.66 13.52 -3.64
N ASP A 307 11.44 14.70 -3.06
CA ASP A 307 12.29 15.22 -1.98
C ASP A 307 12.15 14.33 -0.74
N LEU A 308 13.27 13.86 -0.21
CA LEU A 308 13.29 12.97 0.96
C LEU A 308 13.13 13.73 2.29
N GLU A 309 13.43 15.04 2.33
CA GLU A 309 13.34 15.84 3.55
C GLU A 309 11.95 16.43 3.77
N VAL A 310 11.24 16.81 2.69
CA VAL A 310 9.90 17.40 2.77
C VAL A 310 8.85 16.50 2.10
N ASP A 311 7.61 16.63 2.51
CA ASP A 311 6.51 15.88 1.87
C ASP A 311 6.23 16.41 0.46
N PRO A 312 5.68 15.58 -0.47
CA PRO A 312 5.50 15.95 -1.87
C PRO A 312 4.64 17.20 -2.08
N LYS A 313 3.65 17.45 -1.23
CA LYS A 313 2.80 18.63 -1.31
C LYS A 313 3.56 19.92 -0.94
N LEU A 314 4.37 19.84 0.10
CA LEU A 314 5.24 20.94 0.46
C LEU A 314 6.32 21.16 -0.61
N GLY A 315 6.92 20.09 -1.13
CA GLY A 315 7.88 20.16 -2.23
C GLY A 315 7.30 20.86 -3.46
N TRP A 316 6.07 20.54 -3.85
CA TRP A 316 5.37 21.24 -4.92
C TRP A 316 5.20 22.74 -4.60
N ALA A 317 4.69 23.07 -3.42
CA ALA A 317 4.43 24.47 -3.05
C ALA A 317 5.71 25.33 -2.99
N LEU A 318 6.83 24.74 -2.59
CA LEU A 318 8.13 25.43 -2.58
C LEU A 318 8.67 25.69 -4.00
N ARG A 319 8.31 24.85 -4.97
CA ARG A 319 8.67 25.06 -6.39
C ARG A 319 7.74 26.02 -7.12
N HIS A 320 6.57 26.34 -6.53
CA HIS A 320 5.55 27.19 -7.15
C HIS A 320 5.20 28.39 -6.22
N PRO A 321 6.17 29.19 -5.79
CA PRO A 321 5.92 30.32 -4.90
C PRO A 321 4.97 31.35 -5.51
N GLU A 322 4.92 31.45 -6.83
CA GLU A 322 4.02 32.32 -7.59
C GLU A 322 2.52 32.02 -7.39
N GLN A 323 2.18 30.79 -6.96
CA GLN A 323 0.80 30.37 -6.64
C GLN A 323 0.36 30.86 -5.24
N PHE A 324 1.27 31.42 -4.45
CA PHE A 324 1.05 31.76 -3.05
C PHE A 324 1.34 33.25 -2.76
N PRO A 325 0.74 33.85 -1.73
CA PRO A 325 -0.19 33.25 -0.77
C PRO A 325 -1.62 33.11 -1.30
N VAL A 326 -2.33 32.09 -0.83
CA VAL A 326 -3.72 31.81 -1.19
C VAL A 326 -4.68 32.50 -0.21
N ASP A 327 -5.63 33.30 -0.70
CA ASP A 327 -6.69 33.85 0.14
C ASP A 327 -7.74 32.77 0.47
N ILE A 328 -7.74 32.32 1.73
CA ILE A 328 -8.63 31.24 2.22
C ILE A 328 -10.10 31.54 1.98
N ASN A 329 -10.48 32.83 2.00
CA ASN A 329 -11.86 33.25 1.87
C ASN A 329 -12.33 33.33 0.41
N LYS A 330 -11.41 33.26 -0.57
CA LYS A 330 -11.73 33.39 -2.00
C LYS A 330 -11.35 32.18 -2.85
N ALA A 331 -10.22 31.54 -2.55
CA ALA A 331 -9.64 30.48 -3.37
C ALA A 331 -10.64 29.35 -3.63
N ASP A 332 -10.54 28.74 -4.80
CA ASP A 332 -11.33 27.54 -5.12
C ASP A 332 -10.86 26.33 -4.29
N TYR A 333 -11.67 25.26 -4.35
CA TYR A 333 -11.41 24.04 -3.60
C TYR A 333 -10.10 23.36 -4.01
N GLU A 334 -9.79 23.37 -5.29
CA GLU A 334 -8.60 22.73 -5.85
C GLU A 334 -7.33 23.44 -5.38
N MET A 335 -7.36 24.78 -5.37
CA MET A 335 -6.23 25.56 -4.85
C MET A 335 -6.03 25.38 -3.34
N LEU A 336 -7.13 25.28 -2.57
CA LEU A 336 -7.05 24.97 -1.14
C LEU A 336 -6.38 23.60 -0.88
N LEU A 337 -6.65 22.60 -1.73
CA LEU A 337 -6.00 21.29 -1.65
C LEU A 337 -4.49 21.35 -1.93
N ARG A 338 -4.00 22.36 -2.63
CA ARG A 338 -2.57 22.55 -2.91
C ARG A 338 -1.80 23.21 -1.77
N VAL A 339 -2.51 23.87 -0.84
CA VAL A 339 -1.86 24.52 0.32
C VAL A 339 -1.29 23.48 1.29
N PRO A 340 0.02 23.54 1.62
CA PRO A 340 0.60 22.68 2.66
C PRO A 340 -0.10 22.87 4.01
N GLY A 341 -0.51 21.78 4.65
CA GLY A 341 -1.23 21.82 5.93
C GLY A 341 -2.75 21.92 5.83
N ILE A 342 -3.33 21.94 4.61
CA ILE A 342 -4.77 21.84 4.41
C ILE A 342 -5.10 20.48 3.80
N GLY A 343 -5.87 19.66 4.53
CA GLY A 343 -6.36 18.35 4.08
C GLY A 343 -7.69 18.44 3.38
N VAL A 344 -8.15 17.33 2.77
CA VAL A 344 -9.45 17.24 2.07
C VAL A 344 -10.61 17.65 2.97
N LYS A 345 -10.63 17.16 4.22
CA LYS A 345 -11.66 17.50 5.20
C LYS A 345 -11.65 18.99 5.54
N SER A 346 -10.47 19.55 5.83
CA SER A 346 -10.30 20.96 6.13
C SER A 346 -10.70 21.86 4.95
N ALA A 347 -10.30 21.51 3.71
CA ALA A 347 -10.67 22.25 2.52
C ALA A 347 -12.20 22.28 2.32
N LYS A 348 -12.88 21.14 2.49
CA LYS A 348 -14.36 21.08 2.43
C LYS A 348 -15.01 21.97 3.48
N LEU A 349 -14.54 21.93 4.73
CA LEU A 349 -15.03 22.77 5.82
C LEU A 349 -14.82 24.25 5.52
N ILE A 350 -13.65 24.64 5.00
CA ILE A 350 -13.34 26.03 4.61
C ILE A 350 -14.36 26.51 3.57
N VAL A 351 -14.56 25.75 2.48
CA VAL A 351 -15.49 26.14 1.39
C VAL A 351 -16.93 26.33 1.88
N VAL A 352 -17.37 25.50 2.83
CA VAL A 352 -18.73 25.63 3.41
C VAL A 352 -18.79 26.81 4.37
N SER A 353 -17.87 26.89 5.32
CA SER A 353 -17.97 27.86 6.43
C SER A 353 -17.74 29.32 6.00
N ARG A 354 -16.90 29.57 5.00
CA ARG A 354 -16.64 30.93 4.49
C ARG A 354 -17.86 31.60 3.84
N ARG A 355 -18.93 30.81 3.54
CA ARG A 355 -20.21 31.35 3.04
C ARG A 355 -20.96 32.13 4.12
N TYR A 356 -20.69 31.83 5.39
CA TYR A 356 -21.41 32.42 6.53
C TYR A 356 -20.60 33.48 7.26
N SER A 357 -19.27 33.40 7.25
CA SER A 357 -18.39 34.37 7.91
C SER A 357 -17.00 34.33 7.31
N ARG A 358 -16.27 35.45 7.40
CA ARG A 358 -14.84 35.49 7.09
C ARG A 358 -14.08 34.62 8.07
N LEU A 359 -13.25 33.72 7.54
CA LEU A 359 -12.44 32.81 8.34
C LEU A 359 -11.12 33.45 8.73
N GLY A 360 -10.79 33.33 10.02
CA GLY A 360 -9.50 33.70 10.59
C GLY A 360 -8.74 32.47 11.10
N THR A 361 -7.57 32.70 11.72
CA THR A 361 -6.67 31.63 12.17
C THR A 361 -7.29 30.70 13.21
N GLY A 362 -8.13 31.24 14.09
CA GLY A 362 -8.80 30.47 15.13
C GLY A 362 -9.75 29.42 14.56
N GLN A 363 -10.56 29.80 13.54
CA GLN A 363 -11.46 28.87 12.87
C GLN A 363 -10.68 27.84 12.06
N LEU A 364 -9.64 28.24 11.33
CA LEU A 364 -8.80 27.33 10.55
C LEU A 364 -8.18 26.23 11.41
N LYS A 365 -7.67 26.56 12.61
CA LYS A 365 -7.16 25.56 13.56
C LYS A 365 -8.24 24.56 13.98
N LYS A 366 -9.46 25.05 14.29
CA LYS A 366 -10.62 24.19 14.65
C LYS A 366 -11.07 23.30 13.51
N MET A 367 -10.85 23.70 12.24
CA MET A 367 -11.12 22.91 11.05
C MET A 367 -10.01 21.89 10.73
N GLY A 368 -8.97 21.77 11.56
CA GLY A 368 -7.88 20.82 11.39
C GLY A 368 -6.78 21.29 10.44
N VAL A 369 -6.69 22.59 10.14
CA VAL A 369 -5.56 23.14 9.35
C VAL A 369 -4.28 23.12 10.16
N VAL A 370 -3.23 22.52 9.61
CA VAL A 370 -1.89 22.48 10.23
C VAL A 370 -1.21 23.85 10.04
N MET A 371 -1.54 24.80 10.91
CA MET A 371 -1.07 26.18 10.81
C MET A 371 0.44 26.33 10.79
N LYS A 372 1.19 25.39 11.40
CA LYS A 372 2.67 25.37 11.35
C LYS A 372 3.23 25.35 9.93
N LYS A 373 2.50 24.71 8.98
CA LYS A 373 2.82 24.67 7.55
C LYS A 373 2.05 25.75 6.78
N ALA A 374 0.73 25.80 6.95
CA ALA A 374 -0.16 26.63 6.14
C ALA A 374 0.12 28.14 6.23
N GLN A 375 0.58 28.64 7.38
CA GLN A 375 0.80 30.07 7.60
C GLN A 375 1.71 30.76 6.57
N TYR A 376 2.61 30.05 5.93
CA TYR A 376 3.51 30.62 4.90
C TYR A 376 2.86 30.70 3.52
N PHE A 377 1.74 30.02 3.33
CA PHE A 377 1.11 29.80 2.02
C PHE A 377 -0.29 30.40 1.90
N ILE A 378 -0.82 31.02 2.96
CA ILE A 378 -2.20 31.54 2.98
C ILE A 378 -2.25 32.97 3.48
N THR A 379 -3.33 33.66 3.08
CA THR A 379 -3.80 34.90 3.72
C THR A 379 -5.20 34.68 4.30
N CYS A 380 -5.48 35.32 5.43
CA CYS A 380 -6.80 35.42 6.02
C CYS A 380 -6.90 36.75 6.82
N HIS A 381 -8.09 37.05 7.37
CA HIS A 381 -8.38 38.37 7.94
C HIS A 381 -7.42 38.80 9.08
N GLU A 382 -6.84 37.85 9.80
CA GLU A 382 -6.10 38.12 11.05
C GLU A 382 -4.58 37.85 10.96
N LEU A 383 -4.06 37.53 9.78
CA LEU A 383 -2.66 37.14 9.67
C LEU A 383 -1.79 38.36 9.34
N PRO A 384 -0.97 38.84 10.27
CA PRO A 384 0.26 39.54 9.96
C PRO A 384 1.26 38.44 9.49
N VAL A 385 1.22 38.01 8.25
CA VAL A 385 1.99 36.84 7.84
C VAL A 385 3.17 37.25 7.02
N ARG A 386 4.31 36.78 7.44
CA ARG A 386 5.45 36.59 6.54
C ARG A 386 5.11 35.46 5.59
N THR A 387 4.65 35.79 4.40
CA THR A 387 4.33 34.81 3.34
C THR A 387 5.61 34.24 2.76
N ILE A 388 5.48 33.15 1.97
CA ILE A 388 6.61 32.53 1.27
C ILE A 388 7.35 33.54 0.39
N ASN A 389 6.65 34.54 -0.15
CA ASN A 389 7.23 35.59 -0.98
C ASN A 389 8.07 36.60 -0.18
N GLU A 390 7.76 36.77 1.10
CA GLU A 390 8.52 37.67 1.99
C GLU A 390 9.72 36.97 2.66
N VAL A 391 9.68 35.66 2.82
CA VAL A 391 10.67 34.87 3.56
C VAL A 391 11.59 34.05 2.66
N SER A 392 11.27 33.87 1.42
CA SER A 392 11.80 32.95 0.40
C SER A 392 11.46 31.46 0.65
N PRO A 393 11.32 30.67 -0.44
CA PRO A 393 11.05 29.22 -0.35
C PRO A 393 12.11 28.44 0.43
N GLU A 394 13.39 28.78 0.27
CA GLU A 394 14.52 28.10 0.93
C GLU A 394 14.46 28.29 2.45
N VAL A 395 14.17 29.50 2.91
CA VAL A 395 14.04 29.80 4.34
C VAL A 395 12.83 29.09 4.94
N VAL A 396 11.70 29.08 4.23
CA VAL A 396 10.51 28.33 4.67
C VAL A 396 10.82 26.83 4.77
N ARG A 397 11.53 26.26 3.78
CA ARG A 397 11.99 24.87 3.79
C ARG A 397 12.83 24.59 5.04
N GLN A 398 13.84 25.39 5.32
CA GLN A 398 14.72 25.22 6.46
C GLN A 398 13.97 25.29 7.81
N ILE A 399 13.04 26.22 7.95
CA ILE A 399 12.23 26.38 9.17
C ILE A 399 11.38 25.11 9.39
N LEU A 400 10.77 24.58 8.32
CA LEU A 400 9.86 23.44 8.45
C LEU A 400 10.63 22.13 8.70
N ILE A 401 11.81 21.93 8.10
CA ILE A 401 12.68 20.78 8.39
C ILE A 401 13.16 20.81 9.84
N ARG A 402 13.69 21.96 10.33
CA ARG A 402 14.15 22.08 11.72
C ARG A 402 13.04 21.81 12.74
N LYS A 403 11.80 22.22 12.44
CA LYS A 403 10.63 21.94 13.30
C LYS A 403 10.22 20.48 13.27
N ALA A 404 10.44 19.77 12.16
CA ALA A 404 10.20 18.34 12.06
C ALA A 404 11.24 17.52 12.84
N GLY A 405 12.53 17.85 12.73
CA GLY A 405 13.63 17.15 13.41
C GLY A 405 13.59 17.19 14.94
N ARG A 406 12.94 18.18 15.54
CA ARG A 406 12.75 18.27 17.00
C ARG A 406 11.70 17.29 17.56
N LYS A 407 10.95 16.56 16.72
CA LYS A 407 9.91 15.60 17.13
C LYS A 407 10.20 14.14 16.77
N SER A 408 11.23 13.86 16.02
CA SER A 408 11.49 12.53 15.48
C SER A 408 12.76 11.93 16.09
N THR A 409 12.62 11.31 17.24
CA THR A 409 13.51 10.25 17.71
C THR A 409 12.93 8.86 17.42
N ASP A 410 11.81 8.77 16.72
CA ASP A 410 11.15 7.50 16.41
C ASP A 410 10.55 7.52 15.00
N ASP A 411 11.27 6.92 14.01
CA ASP A 411 10.81 6.72 12.63
C ASP A 411 9.49 5.90 12.54
N ARG A 412 9.06 5.30 13.65
CA ARG A 412 7.81 4.55 13.77
C ARG A 412 6.56 5.44 13.89
N GLN A 413 6.71 6.71 14.27
CA GLN A 413 5.58 7.65 14.40
C GLN A 413 5.13 8.26 13.06
N LEU A 414 5.94 8.19 12.00
CA LEU A 414 5.56 8.67 10.67
C LEU A 414 4.36 7.90 10.06
N ILE A 415 4.20 6.64 10.46
CA ILE A 415 3.07 5.79 10.02
C ILE A 415 1.77 6.14 10.76
N LEU A 416 1.84 6.73 11.95
CA LEU A 416 0.67 7.08 12.77
C LEU A 416 0.06 8.44 12.43
N GLN A 417 0.77 9.34 11.76
CA GLN A 417 0.22 10.65 11.36
C GLN A 417 -0.86 10.56 10.26
N PHE A 418 -0.97 9.43 9.54
CA PHE A 418 -2.08 9.17 8.64
C PHE A 418 -3.40 8.86 9.36
N LYS A 419 -3.38 8.63 10.69
CA LYS A 419 -4.59 8.35 11.49
C LYS A 419 -5.38 9.60 11.87
N GLU A 420 -4.77 10.78 11.87
CA GLU A 420 -5.44 12.01 12.32
C GLU A 420 -6.11 12.80 11.18
N GLU A 421 -5.95 12.37 9.93
CA GLU A 421 -6.53 13.02 8.74
C GLU A 421 -7.63 12.21 8.03
N SER A 422 -8.03 11.06 8.59
CA SER A 422 -9.13 10.23 8.03
C SER A 422 -10.44 10.42 8.78
#